data_e48a6a3230437ec9c0c5e38026124f13
#
_entry.id   e48a6a3230437ec9c0c5e38026124f13
#
_cell.length_a   1.000
_cell.length_b   1.000
_cell.length_c   1.000
_cell.angle_alpha   90.00
_cell.angle_beta   90.00
_cell.angle_gamma   90.00
#
_symmetry.space_group_name_H-M   'P 1'
#
loop_
_entity.id
_entity.type
_entity.pdbx_description
1 polymer ?
#
loop_
_entity_poly.entity_id
_entity_poly.type
_entity_poly.pdbx_seq_one_letter_code
_entity_poly.pdbx_strand_id
1 'polypeptide(L)'
;HTPVSYKAFDPTDNKKDNASQIYYVYNYTPSAYVYPLPAYVGGINDVALDSSVSVFHAQNISNGLHPSLFIQFRNGVPNKEERDSIYRELTETFSGESNAGSMFLSFSEPGKEVQVTPIESSNDTYYITLEERITSRILTAHRISSPLLLGIKDASGFSSNAEEILVAYGHFEGVVVEPKRKKITDSFGYICKLMGYNVKLVVNPSTIVK
;
A
#
# COMPACT_ATOMS: atom_id res chain seq x y z
N HIS A 1 27.94 16.04 13.58
CA HIS A 1 27.23 17.26 13.16
C HIS A 1 26.51 17.82 14.37
N THR A 2 26.90 19.02 14.76
CA THR A 2 26.19 19.82 15.78
C THR A 2 24.88 20.29 15.15
N PRO A 3 23.71 20.07 15.79
CA PRO A 3 22.44 20.53 15.24
C PRO A 3 22.46 22.08 15.20
N VAL A 4 22.09 22.64 14.05
CA VAL A 4 21.94 24.09 13.89
C VAL A 4 20.55 24.47 14.37
N SER A 5 20.44 25.34 15.35
CA SER A 5 19.18 25.86 15.87
C SER A 5 18.84 27.17 15.20
N TYR A 6 17.62 27.30 14.69
CA TYR A 6 17.10 28.53 14.12
C TYR A 6 15.94 29.05 14.98
N LYS A 7 15.82 30.39 15.04
CA LYS A 7 14.67 31.01 15.71
C LYS A 7 13.38 30.79 14.90
N ALA A 8 12.26 30.64 15.59
CA ALA A 8 10.95 30.69 14.95
C ALA A 8 10.74 32.06 14.30
N PHE A 9 10.02 32.09 13.18
CA PHE A 9 9.72 33.33 12.48
C PHE A 9 8.90 34.28 13.37
N ASP A 10 9.39 35.51 13.56
CA ASP A 10 8.70 36.58 14.25
C ASP A 10 8.54 37.78 13.30
N PRO A 11 7.29 38.13 12.89
CA PRO A 11 7.05 39.26 12.00
C PRO A 11 7.36 40.62 12.61
N THR A 12 7.52 40.71 13.93
CA THR A 12 7.81 41.94 14.67
C THR A 12 9.30 42.16 14.91
N ASP A 13 10.12 41.13 14.66
CA ASP A 13 11.56 41.21 14.84
C ASP A 13 12.19 42.10 13.77
N ASN A 14 12.64 43.29 14.16
CA ASN A 14 13.16 44.32 13.28
C ASN A 14 14.58 44.02 12.72
N LYS A 15 14.95 42.77 12.49
CA LYS A 15 16.15 42.31 11.75
C LYS A 15 17.48 42.95 12.21
N LYS A 16 17.60 43.42 13.44
CA LYS A 16 18.84 43.99 13.95
C LYS A 16 19.92 42.95 14.18
N ASP A 17 19.52 41.72 14.40
CA ASP A 17 20.43 40.58 14.47
C ASP A 17 20.34 39.82 13.16
N ASN A 18 21.42 39.63 12.44
CA ASN A 18 21.51 38.80 11.21
C ASN A 18 21.11 37.32 11.42
N ALA A 19 20.21 37.06 12.33
CA ALA A 19 19.75 35.72 12.64
C ALA A 19 18.73 35.22 11.60
N SER A 20 19.05 34.13 10.96
CA SER A 20 18.13 33.44 10.08
C SER A 20 16.94 32.88 10.87
N GLN A 21 15.75 33.15 10.40
CA GLN A 21 14.50 32.63 10.97
C GLN A 21 13.87 31.63 10.04
N ILE A 22 13.13 30.66 10.59
CA ILE A 22 12.37 29.68 9.81
C ILE A 22 10.89 30.00 9.89
N TYR A 23 10.29 30.24 8.72
CA TYR A 23 8.85 30.28 8.56
C TYR A 23 8.34 28.89 8.21
N TYR A 24 7.63 28.25 9.16
CA TYR A 24 7.17 26.87 9.03
C TYR A 24 5.71 26.84 8.57
N VAL A 25 5.50 26.25 7.40
CA VAL A 25 4.15 26.05 6.82
C VAL A 25 3.76 24.59 6.98
N TYR A 26 2.69 24.34 7.75
CA TYR A 26 2.24 22.98 8.03
C TYR A 26 0.73 22.84 7.95
N ASN A 27 0.24 21.64 7.75
CA ASN A 27 -1.19 21.34 7.86
C ASN A 27 -1.50 21.06 9.32
N TYR A 28 -2.47 21.81 9.85
CA TYR A 28 -2.91 21.59 11.22
C TYR A 28 -3.45 20.16 11.39
N THR A 29 -2.94 19.47 12.41
CA THR A 29 -3.45 18.17 12.83
C THR A 29 -3.71 18.22 14.32
N PRO A 30 -4.92 17.94 14.81
CA PRO A 30 -5.20 17.85 16.23
C PRO A 30 -4.22 16.87 16.91
N SER A 31 -3.77 17.20 18.09
CA SER A 31 -2.80 16.42 18.89
C SER A 31 -1.37 16.35 18.34
N ALA A 32 -1.03 17.03 17.25
CA ALA A 32 0.33 17.13 16.75
C ALA A 32 0.90 18.53 17.03
N TYR A 33 1.94 18.60 17.89
CA TYR A 33 2.51 19.88 18.31
C TYR A 33 3.48 20.48 17.30
N VAL A 34 4.36 19.67 16.73
CA VAL A 34 5.45 20.15 15.88
C VAL A 34 5.32 19.61 14.46
N TYR A 35 5.17 18.31 14.32
CA TYR A 35 5.07 17.67 13.02
C TYR A 35 3.65 17.14 12.81
N PRO A 36 2.94 17.65 11.80
CA PRO A 36 1.61 17.15 11.48
C PRO A 36 1.69 15.70 10.98
N LEU A 37 0.66 14.93 11.30
CA LEU A 37 0.52 13.60 10.75
C LEU A 37 0.19 13.69 9.25
N PRO A 38 0.73 12.80 8.42
CA PRO A 38 0.36 12.71 7.01
C PRO A 38 -1.14 12.46 6.84
N ALA A 39 -1.73 13.00 5.79
CA ALA A 39 -3.17 12.85 5.54
C ALA A 39 -3.59 11.38 5.36
N TYR A 40 -2.67 10.53 4.90
CA TYR A 40 -2.91 9.11 4.66
C TYR A 40 -2.70 8.21 5.89
N VAL A 41 -2.39 8.78 7.06
CA VAL A 41 -2.08 7.98 8.27
C VAL A 41 -3.20 6.99 8.64
N GLY A 42 -4.45 7.35 8.32
CA GLY A 42 -5.58 6.45 8.55
C GLY A 42 -5.57 5.16 7.72
N GLY A 43 -4.82 5.14 6.62
CA GLY A 43 -4.66 3.98 5.74
C GLY A 43 -3.35 3.21 5.94
N ILE A 44 -2.53 3.57 6.93
CA ILE A 44 -1.19 2.97 7.07
C ILE A 44 -1.24 1.46 7.33
N ASN A 45 -2.26 0.99 8.04
CA ASN A 45 -2.47 -0.43 8.28
C ASN A 45 -2.87 -1.18 7.00
N ASP A 46 -3.64 -0.53 6.12
CA ASP A 46 -4.03 -1.10 4.83
C ASP A 46 -2.81 -1.19 3.89
N VAL A 47 -1.91 -0.21 3.93
CA VAL A 47 -0.61 -0.26 3.20
C VAL A 47 0.27 -1.40 3.72
N ALA A 48 0.36 -1.59 5.05
CA ALA A 48 1.10 -2.69 5.63
C ALA A 48 0.48 -4.05 5.28
N LEU A 49 -0.85 -4.13 5.25
CA LEU A 49 -1.59 -5.33 4.87
C LEU A 49 -1.36 -5.67 3.39
N ASP A 50 -1.38 -4.69 2.48
CA ASP A 50 -1.05 -4.85 1.06
C ASP A 50 0.33 -5.49 0.86
N SER A 51 1.34 -4.95 1.54
CA SER A 51 2.69 -5.51 1.54
C SER A 51 2.70 -6.96 2.04
N SER A 52 1.96 -7.26 3.12
CA SER A 52 1.90 -8.60 3.69
C SER A 52 1.20 -9.60 2.75
N VAL A 53 0.13 -9.18 2.08
CA VAL A 53 -0.56 -9.98 1.07
C VAL A 53 0.35 -10.29 -0.11
N SER A 54 1.08 -9.29 -0.60
CA SER A 54 2.06 -9.46 -1.68
C SER A 54 3.16 -10.46 -1.31
N VAL A 55 3.72 -10.37 -0.09
CA VAL A 55 4.73 -11.33 0.42
C VAL A 55 4.13 -12.72 0.54
N PHE A 56 2.90 -12.82 1.05
CA PHE A 56 2.19 -14.10 1.17
C PHE A 56 2.00 -14.77 -0.19
N HIS A 57 1.55 -14.03 -1.20
CA HIS A 57 1.40 -14.56 -2.56
C HIS A 57 2.74 -14.99 -3.17
N ALA A 58 3.78 -14.18 -3.01
CA ALA A 58 5.12 -14.53 -3.47
C ALA A 58 5.65 -15.82 -2.82
N GLN A 59 5.44 -15.99 -1.52
CA GLN A 59 5.79 -17.20 -0.80
C GLN A 59 4.96 -18.41 -1.24
N ASN A 60 3.66 -18.23 -1.45
CA ASN A 60 2.80 -19.29 -1.96
C ASN A 60 3.22 -19.75 -3.35
N ILE A 61 3.56 -18.82 -4.24
CA ILE A 61 4.07 -19.15 -5.58
C ILE A 61 5.41 -19.90 -5.47
N SER A 62 6.33 -19.40 -4.63
CA SER A 62 7.65 -20.02 -4.43
C SER A 62 7.58 -21.41 -3.79
N ASN A 63 6.62 -21.61 -2.87
CA ASN A 63 6.41 -22.87 -2.16
C ASN A 63 5.42 -23.80 -2.87
N GLY A 64 4.91 -23.38 -4.05
CA GLY A 64 3.99 -24.17 -4.86
C GLY A 64 2.57 -24.18 -4.38
N LEU A 65 1.96 -22.99 -4.18
CA LEU A 65 0.50 -22.81 -4.01
C LEU A 65 -0.16 -23.88 -3.11
N HIS A 66 -0.26 -23.66 -1.83
CA HIS A 66 -1.01 -24.45 -0.85
C HIS A 66 -0.76 -25.96 -0.84
N PRO A 67 -0.83 -26.66 0.27
CA PRO A 67 -0.80 -28.11 0.29
C PRO A 67 -1.96 -28.63 -0.55
N SER A 68 -1.67 -29.03 -1.78
CA SER A 68 -2.67 -29.56 -2.71
C SER A 68 -3.03 -30.99 -2.40
N LEU A 69 -2.19 -31.69 -1.65
CA LEU A 69 -2.31 -33.11 -1.40
C LEU A 69 -2.01 -33.43 0.07
N PHE A 70 -2.95 -34.18 0.67
CA PHE A 70 -2.72 -34.84 1.95
C PHE A 70 -2.46 -36.33 1.65
N ILE A 71 -1.22 -36.79 1.90
CA ILE A 71 -0.83 -38.19 1.69
C ILE A 71 -0.72 -38.87 3.05
N GLN A 72 -1.55 -39.84 3.28
CA GLN A 72 -1.53 -40.65 4.50
C GLN A 72 -1.03 -42.07 4.19
N PHE A 73 0.13 -42.43 4.71
CA PHE A 73 0.64 -43.80 4.66
C PHE A 73 0.08 -44.59 5.84
N ARG A 74 -0.60 -45.69 5.54
CA ARG A 74 -1.25 -46.57 6.53
C ARG A 74 -0.50 -47.91 6.71
N ASN A 75 0.77 -47.94 6.40
CA ASN A 75 1.64 -49.13 6.48
C ASN A 75 2.48 -49.20 7.75
N GLY A 76 2.12 -48.45 8.79
CA GLY A 76 2.89 -48.34 10.02
C GLY A 76 3.68 -47.03 10.08
N VAL A 77 4.29 -46.80 11.24
CA VAL A 77 5.17 -45.63 11.44
C VAL A 77 6.60 -46.06 11.13
N PRO A 78 7.18 -45.62 10.00
CA PRO A 78 8.55 -45.98 9.65
C PRO A 78 9.54 -45.37 10.65
N ASN A 79 10.74 -45.93 10.67
CA ASN A 79 11.81 -45.36 11.48
C ASN A 79 12.22 -43.97 10.95
N LYS A 80 13.07 -43.26 11.69
CA LYS A 80 13.42 -41.87 11.34
C LYS A 80 14.10 -41.79 9.96
N GLU A 81 14.99 -42.72 9.65
CA GLU A 81 15.76 -42.75 8.42
C GLU A 81 14.87 -43.02 7.19
N GLU A 82 13.91 -43.93 7.30
CA GLU A 82 12.91 -44.22 6.27
C GLU A 82 11.98 -43.01 6.06
N ARG A 83 11.54 -42.32 7.11
CA ARG A 83 10.74 -41.10 6.97
C ARG A 83 11.49 -39.99 6.23
N ASP A 84 12.75 -39.80 6.59
CA ASP A 84 13.60 -38.78 5.96
C ASP A 84 13.83 -39.10 4.48
N SER A 85 13.98 -40.39 4.13
CA SER A 85 14.09 -40.84 2.74
C SER A 85 12.83 -40.60 1.95
N ILE A 86 11.66 -41.01 2.47
CA ILE A 86 10.35 -40.81 1.85
C ILE A 86 10.08 -39.31 1.67
N TYR A 87 10.36 -38.49 2.71
CA TYR A 87 10.18 -37.06 2.63
C TYR A 87 11.04 -36.42 1.53
N ARG A 88 12.30 -36.86 1.42
CA ARG A 88 13.21 -36.36 0.39
C ARG A 88 12.74 -36.72 -1.01
N GLU A 89 12.39 -37.98 -1.24
CA GLU A 89 11.92 -38.47 -2.53
C GLU A 89 10.64 -37.80 -2.99
N LEU A 90 9.70 -37.58 -2.07
CA LEU A 90 8.47 -36.87 -2.35
C LEU A 90 8.72 -35.37 -2.58
N THR A 91 9.63 -34.75 -1.83
CA THR A 91 10.01 -33.36 -2.04
C THR A 91 10.68 -33.18 -3.40
N GLU A 92 11.59 -34.07 -3.80
CA GLU A 92 12.22 -34.02 -5.12
C GLU A 92 11.23 -34.24 -6.26
N THR A 93 10.22 -35.07 -6.05
CA THR A 93 9.21 -35.39 -7.08
C THR A 93 8.15 -34.30 -7.24
N PHE A 94 7.75 -33.64 -6.12
CA PHE A 94 6.63 -32.71 -6.10
C PHE A 94 6.99 -31.25 -5.76
N SER A 95 8.26 -30.95 -5.45
CA SER A 95 8.75 -29.57 -5.24
C SER A 95 9.62 -29.11 -6.42
N GLY A 96 9.41 -27.87 -6.85
CA GLY A 96 10.16 -27.24 -7.94
C GLY A 96 9.22 -26.32 -8.74
N GLU A 97 9.79 -25.43 -9.54
CA GLU A 97 9.03 -24.47 -10.36
C GLU A 97 7.98 -25.13 -11.28
N SER A 98 8.17 -26.42 -11.63
CA SER A 98 7.24 -27.18 -12.46
C SER A 98 6.27 -28.05 -11.68
N ASN A 99 6.48 -28.27 -10.38
CA ASN A 99 5.70 -29.21 -9.54
C ASN A 99 5.25 -28.52 -8.25
N ALA A 100 4.69 -27.36 -8.40
CA ALA A 100 4.27 -26.49 -7.30
C ALA A 100 3.06 -27.10 -6.55
N GLY A 101 3.32 -27.85 -5.50
CA GLY A 101 2.31 -28.35 -4.58
C GLY A 101 2.94 -28.75 -3.26
N SER A 102 2.55 -28.07 -2.16
CA SER A 102 2.98 -28.51 -0.84
C SER A 102 2.24 -29.77 -0.45
N MET A 103 2.98 -30.77 0.01
CA MET A 103 2.45 -32.04 0.48
C MET A 103 2.38 -32.07 1.99
N PHE A 104 1.32 -32.67 2.51
CA PHE A 104 1.22 -33.05 3.90
C PHE A 104 1.35 -34.57 4.03
N LEU A 105 2.39 -35.02 4.75
CA LEU A 105 2.68 -36.44 4.95
C LEU A 105 2.21 -36.91 6.33
N SER A 106 1.47 -37.99 6.36
CA SER A 106 1.05 -38.65 7.58
C SER A 106 1.29 -40.16 7.51
N PHE A 107 1.75 -40.75 8.59
CA PHE A 107 1.98 -42.19 8.73
C PHE A 107 1.03 -42.78 9.75
N SER A 108 0.41 -43.92 9.45
CA SER A 108 -0.51 -44.61 10.35
C SER A 108 -0.23 -46.11 10.41
N GLU A 109 -0.88 -46.81 11.33
CA GLU A 109 -0.64 -48.25 11.63
C GLU A 109 -0.95 -49.20 10.43
N PRO A 110 -0.35 -50.42 10.43
CA PRO A 110 -0.46 -51.36 9.32
C PRO A 110 -1.90 -51.83 9.04
N GLY A 111 -2.20 -52.03 7.75
CA GLY A 111 -3.43 -52.68 7.31
C GLY A 111 -4.51 -51.78 6.73
N LYS A 112 -4.19 -50.51 6.48
CA LYS A 112 -5.14 -49.58 5.87
C LYS A 112 -4.52 -48.92 4.62
N GLU A 113 -5.32 -48.76 3.58
CA GLU A 113 -4.88 -48.18 2.30
C GLU A 113 -4.40 -46.74 2.40
N VAL A 114 -3.49 -46.33 1.53
CA VAL A 114 -3.07 -44.93 1.38
C VAL A 114 -4.25 -44.12 0.86
N GLN A 115 -4.67 -43.15 1.59
CA GLN A 115 -5.70 -42.20 1.16
C GLN A 115 -5.06 -40.90 0.74
N VAL A 116 -5.26 -40.50 -0.52
CA VAL A 116 -4.88 -39.19 -1.03
C VAL A 116 -6.12 -38.33 -1.08
N THR A 117 -6.14 -37.28 -0.30
CA THR A 117 -7.27 -36.34 -0.28
C THR A 117 -6.79 -35.00 -0.83
N PRO A 118 -7.35 -34.53 -1.95
CA PRO A 118 -7.06 -33.17 -2.40
C PRO A 118 -7.59 -32.18 -1.37
N ILE A 119 -6.79 -31.16 -1.06
CA ILE A 119 -7.25 -30.05 -0.22
C ILE A 119 -7.72 -28.97 -1.20
N GLU A 120 -9.03 -28.78 -1.27
CA GLU A 120 -9.60 -27.72 -2.09
C GLU A 120 -9.21 -26.35 -1.50
N SER A 121 -8.50 -25.55 -2.26
CA SER A 121 -8.23 -24.15 -1.91
C SER A 121 -9.44 -23.28 -2.26
N SER A 122 -10.38 -23.16 -1.34
CA SER A 122 -11.60 -22.36 -1.54
C SER A 122 -11.40 -20.85 -1.41
N ASN A 123 -10.17 -20.37 -1.41
CA ASN A 123 -9.86 -19.00 -0.96
C ASN A 123 -9.58 -17.98 -2.07
N ASP A 124 -9.57 -18.34 -3.35
CA ASP A 124 -9.21 -17.40 -4.43
C ASP A 124 -10.12 -16.17 -4.46
N THR A 125 -11.42 -16.38 -4.35
CA THR A 125 -12.40 -15.27 -4.28
C THR A 125 -12.20 -14.38 -3.07
N TYR A 126 -11.79 -14.95 -1.94
CA TYR A 126 -11.52 -14.18 -0.72
C TYR A 126 -10.31 -13.25 -0.89
N TYR A 127 -9.24 -13.74 -1.50
CA TYR A 127 -8.04 -12.91 -1.72
C TYR A 127 -8.30 -11.79 -2.72
N ILE A 128 -9.03 -12.06 -3.81
CA ILE A 128 -9.42 -11.03 -4.78
C ILE A 128 -10.24 -9.93 -4.09
N THR A 129 -11.25 -10.30 -3.30
CA THR A 129 -12.07 -9.36 -2.56
C THR A 129 -11.26 -8.57 -1.52
N LEU A 130 -10.28 -9.22 -0.88
CA LEU A 130 -9.40 -8.58 0.08
C LEU A 130 -8.52 -7.52 -0.59
N GLU A 131 -7.90 -7.81 -1.73
CA GLU A 131 -7.08 -6.89 -2.50
C GLU A 131 -7.88 -5.69 -3.00
N GLU A 132 -9.09 -5.89 -3.50
CA GLU A 132 -10.00 -4.81 -3.91
C GLU A 132 -10.34 -3.88 -2.74
N ARG A 133 -10.61 -4.44 -1.56
CA ARG A 133 -10.88 -3.65 -0.34
C ARG A 133 -9.66 -2.88 0.14
N ILE A 134 -8.49 -3.49 0.13
CA ILE A 134 -7.22 -2.84 0.51
C ILE A 134 -6.97 -1.66 -0.43
N THR A 135 -7.03 -1.89 -1.74
CA THR A 135 -6.84 -0.86 -2.75
C THR A 135 -7.82 0.30 -2.56
N SER A 136 -9.10 0.01 -2.39
CA SER A 136 -10.12 1.04 -2.15
C SER A 136 -9.85 1.88 -0.89
N ARG A 137 -9.39 1.25 0.20
CA ARG A 137 -9.05 1.96 1.45
C ARG A 137 -7.81 2.82 1.32
N ILE A 138 -6.78 2.35 0.61
CA ILE A 138 -5.58 3.12 0.32
C ILE A 138 -5.94 4.35 -0.51
N LEU A 139 -6.73 4.19 -1.56
CA LEU A 139 -7.21 5.31 -2.38
C LEU A 139 -8.01 6.32 -1.54
N THR A 140 -8.90 5.84 -0.68
CA THR A 140 -9.68 6.69 0.23
C THR A 140 -8.78 7.44 1.21
N ALA A 141 -7.76 6.81 1.77
CA ALA A 141 -6.79 7.45 2.67
C ALA A 141 -6.02 8.57 1.96
N HIS A 142 -5.74 8.42 0.68
CA HIS A 142 -5.13 9.45 -0.16
C HIS A 142 -6.16 10.46 -0.74
N ARG A 143 -7.45 10.31 -0.39
CA ARG A 143 -8.56 11.15 -0.88
C ARG A 143 -8.72 11.10 -2.40
N ILE A 144 -8.36 10.00 -3.02
CA ILE A 144 -8.55 9.75 -4.44
C ILE A 144 -9.96 9.20 -4.63
N SER A 145 -10.80 9.96 -5.33
CA SER A 145 -12.23 9.66 -5.50
C SER A 145 -12.52 8.59 -6.56
N SER A 146 -11.60 8.38 -7.49
CA SER A 146 -11.74 7.35 -8.53
C SER A 146 -10.37 6.77 -8.90
N PRO A 147 -10.24 5.44 -9.05
CA PRO A 147 -9.03 4.78 -9.53
C PRO A 147 -8.60 5.27 -10.92
N LEU A 148 -9.55 5.75 -11.73
CA LEU A 148 -9.30 6.30 -13.07
C LEU A 148 -8.34 7.50 -13.07
N LEU A 149 -8.27 8.26 -11.97
CA LEU A 149 -7.30 9.35 -11.82
C LEU A 149 -5.85 8.87 -11.83
N LEU A 150 -5.62 7.60 -11.52
CA LEU A 150 -4.31 6.94 -11.56
C LEU A 150 -4.13 6.08 -12.84
N GLY A 151 -5.08 6.14 -13.78
CA GLY A 151 -5.06 5.32 -14.98
C GLY A 151 -5.45 3.86 -14.74
N ILE A 152 -5.95 3.53 -13.55
CA ILE A 152 -6.45 2.20 -13.21
C ILE A 152 -7.89 2.09 -13.73
N LYS A 153 -8.13 1.14 -14.63
CA LYS A 153 -9.46 0.90 -15.21
C LYS A 153 -10.16 -0.22 -14.46
N ASP A 154 -11.39 0.02 -14.07
CA ASP A 154 -12.28 -1.07 -13.65
C ASP A 154 -12.73 -1.88 -14.85
N ALA A 155 -12.94 -3.20 -14.63
CA ALA A 155 -13.34 -4.15 -15.68
C ALA A 155 -14.72 -3.87 -16.28
N SER A 156 -15.48 -2.92 -15.76
CA SER A 156 -16.90 -2.70 -16.05
C SER A 156 -17.20 -1.70 -17.17
N GLY A 157 -16.40 -1.65 -18.24
CA GLY A 157 -16.90 -1.04 -19.49
C GLY A 157 -16.33 0.30 -19.92
N PHE A 158 -16.21 0.44 -21.22
CA PHE A 158 -15.41 1.41 -21.94
C PHE A 158 -16.10 2.76 -22.28
N SER A 159 -17.40 2.94 -21.99
CA SER A 159 -18.18 4.01 -22.63
C SER A 159 -18.50 5.24 -21.79
N SER A 160 -18.27 5.23 -20.49
CA SER A 160 -18.58 6.39 -19.61
C SER A 160 -17.33 7.09 -19.02
N ASN A 161 -16.15 6.59 -19.33
CA ASN A 161 -14.94 6.93 -18.58
C ASN A 161 -14.43 8.37 -18.72
N ALA A 162 -14.66 9.03 -19.85
CA ALA A 162 -14.12 10.38 -20.08
C ALA A 162 -14.81 11.43 -19.20
N GLU A 163 -16.12 11.38 -19.10
CA GLU A 163 -16.91 12.29 -18.25
C GLU A 163 -16.67 12.00 -16.76
N GLU A 164 -16.61 10.75 -16.39
CA GLU A 164 -16.30 10.32 -15.02
C GLU A 164 -14.90 10.80 -14.59
N ILE A 165 -13.90 10.66 -15.44
CA ILE A 165 -12.54 11.16 -15.17
C ILE A 165 -12.56 12.67 -14.96
N LEU A 166 -13.29 13.43 -15.79
CA LEU A 166 -13.37 14.88 -15.66
C LEU A 166 -14.05 15.30 -14.35
N VAL A 167 -15.14 14.64 -13.97
CA VAL A 167 -15.83 14.88 -12.71
C VAL A 167 -14.96 14.52 -11.51
N ALA A 168 -14.32 13.35 -11.54
CA ALA A 168 -13.42 12.90 -10.49
C ALA A 168 -12.20 13.83 -10.34
N TYR A 169 -11.63 14.28 -11.47
CA TYR A 169 -10.53 15.24 -11.47
C TYR A 169 -10.99 16.59 -10.90
N GLY A 170 -12.12 17.12 -11.35
CA GLY A 170 -12.64 18.38 -10.83
C GLY A 170 -12.89 18.34 -9.31
N HIS A 171 -13.41 17.23 -8.82
CA HIS A 171 -13.59 17.01 -7.38
C HIS A 171 -12.26 16.96 -6.64
N PHE A 172 -11.30 16.15 -7.14
CA PHE A 172 -9.97 16.04 -6.54
C PHE A 172 -9.20 17.35 -6.56
N GLU A 173 -9.26 18.08 -7.67
CA GLU A 173 -8.66 19.40 -7.82
C GLU A 173 -9.23 20.39 -6.79
N GLY A 174 -10.57 20.48 -6.67
CA GLY A 174 -11.21 21.43 -5.77
C GLY A 174 -11.04 21.10 -4.28
N VAL A 175 -11.08 19.82 -3.93
CA VAL A 175 -11.09 19.41 -2.51
C VAL A 175 -9.69 19.13 -1.97
N VAL A 176 -8.78 18.64 -2.81
CA VAL A 176 -7.45 18.19 -2.35
C VAL A 176 -6.34 19.13 -2.82
N VAL A 177 -6.32 19.49 -4.10
CA VAL A 177 -5.19 20.21 -4.70
C VAL A 177 -5.28 21.70 -4.43
N GLU A 178 -6.43 22.32 -4.69
CA GLU A 178 -6.63 23.78 -4.55
C GLU A 178 -6.36 24.29 -3.11
N PRO A 179 -6.84 23.65 -2.04
CA PRO A 179 -6.50 24.08 -0.69
C PRO A 179 -5.00 24.04 -0.38
N LYS A 180 -4.27 23.07 -0.96
CA LYS A 180 -2.82 22.97 -0.80
C LYS A 180 -2.09 24.05 -1.59
N ARG A 181 -2.51 24.30 -2.85
CA ARG A 181 -2.00 25.40 -3.68
C ARG A 181 -2.19 26.73 -2.99
N LYS A 182 -3.42 27.01 -2.55
CA LYS A 182 -3.74 28.25 -1.84
C LYS A 182 -2.84 28.46 -0.64
N LYS A 183 -2.64 27.44 0.17
CA LYS A 183 -1.80 27.52 1.35
C LYS A 183 -0.35 27.88 1.00
N ILE A 184 0.19 27.27 -0.06
CA ILE A 184 1.55 27.54 -0.55
C ILE A 184 1.62 28.98 -1.08
N THR A 185 0.71 29.37 -1.97
CA THR A 185 0.70 30.71 -2.57
C THR A 185 0.51 31.81 -1.54
N ASP A 186 -0.38 31.62 -0.57
CA ASP A 186 -0.61 32.59 0.52
C ASP A 186 0.65 32.75 1.39
N SER A 187 1.32 31.62 1.71
CA SER A 187 2.55 31.64 2.50
C SER A 187 3.70 32.31 1.77
N PHE A 188 3.90 32.02 0.48
CA PHE A 188 4.91 32.71 -0.33
C PHE A 188 4.56 34.18 -0.55
N GLY A 189 3.30 34.50 -0.82
CA GLY A 189 2.83 35.90 -0.93
C GLY A 189 3.10 36.70 0.33
N TYR A 190 2.90 36.09 1.50
CA TYR A 190 3.20 36.71 2.78
C TYR A 190 4.72 37.00 2.93
N ILE A 191 5.59 36.03 2.61
CA ILE A 191 7.05 36.22 2.64
C ILE A 191 7.47 37.33 1.67
N CYS A 192 6.98 37.31 0.43
CA CYS A 192 7.29 38.35 -0.56
C CYS A 192 6.91 39.74 -0.05
N LYS A 193 5.72 39.87 0.56
CA LYS A 193 5.26 41.13 1.15
C LYS A 193 6.17 41.63 2.26
N LEU A 194 6.68 40.75 3.12
CA LEU A 194 7.63 41.09 4.16
C LEU A 194 8.98 41.55 3.60
N MET A 195 9.37 40.99 2.45
CA MET A 195 10.59 41.41 1.73
C MET A 195 10.39 42.69 0.93
N GLY A 196 9.23 43.33 0.96
CA GLY A 196 8.91 44.56 0.24
C GLY A 196 8.46 44.35 -1.22
N TYR A 197 8.28 43.10 -1.64
CA TYR A 197 7.79 42.79 -2.99
C TYR A 197 6.24 42.70 -2.99
N ASN A 198 5.60 43.48 -3.83
CA ASN A 198 4.17 43.41 -4.06
C ASN A 198 3.90 42.51 -5.28
N VAL A 199 3.89 41.19 -5.06
CA VAL A 199 3.68 40.20 -6.13
C VAL A 199 2.37 39.44 -5.89
N LYS A 200 1.66 39.17 -6.97
CA LYS A 200 0.51 38.25 -6.97
C LYS A 200 0.99 36.93 -7.54
N LEU A 201 1.05 35.93 -6.70
CA LEU A 201 1.36 34.55 -7.14
C LEU A 201 0.10 33.94 -7.77
N VAL A 202 0.24 33.45 -8.97
CA VAL A 202 -0.83 32.74 -9.69
C VAL A 202 -0.31 31.37 -10.07
N VAL A 203 -1.03 30.34 -9.68
CA VAL A 203 -0.78 28.98 -10.15
C VAL A 203 -1.73 28.72 -11.30
N ASN A 204 -1.20 28.44 -12.47
CA ASN A 204 -2.01 28.04 -13.60
C ASN A 204 -2.55 26.63 -13.33
N PRO A 205 -3.88 26.42 -13.30
CA PRO A 205 -4.42 25.07 -13.17
C PRO A 205 -4.00 24.25 -14.40
N SER A 206 -3.68 22.98 -14.18
CA SER A 206 -3.49 22.06 -15.29
C SER A 206 -4.83 21.89 -16.01
N THR A 207 -4.94 22.33 -17.24
CA THR A 207 -6.09 22.03 -18.08
C THR A 207 -5.96 20.60 -18.59
N ILE A 208 -6.93 19.74 -18.27
CA ILE A 208 -7.08 18.51 -19.02
C ILE A 208 -7.51 18.94 -20.42
N VAL A 209 -6.62 18.73 -21.39
CA VAL A 209 -6.92 19.01 -22.80
C VAL A 209 -8.08 18.08 -23.19
N LYS A 210 -9.17 18.69 -23.67
CA LYS A 210 -10.33 17.98 -24.20
C LYS A 210 -9.98 17.26 -25.50
#